data_5f78975831c1c6f20a7fb5a1e329953b
#
_entry.id   5f78975831c1c6f20a7fb5a1e329953b
#
_cell.length_a   1.000
_cell.length_b   1.000
_cell.length_c   1.000
_cell.angle_alpha   90.00
_cell.angle_beta   90.00
_cell.angle_gamma   90.00
#
_symmetry.space_group_name_H-M   'P 1'
#
loop_
_entity.id
_entity.type
_entity.pdbx_description
1 polymer ?
#
loop_
_entity_poly.entity_id
_entity_poly.type
_entity_poly.pdbx_seq_one_letter_code
_entity_poly.pdbx_strand_id
1 'polypeptide(L)'
;MKMGRNATILRVMASPVLETFPNPGPQRDYEIKIRCPEFTSVCPKTGLPDFGEIVITYVPDERCLELKALKYYLIDFRNRGIFYEAVTNQILDDLVAACSPRRMTVVGDFSVRGGIATTVTAVYEKGKAPAARARRGAAERARLGVGPQAHGKKRTGFIKK
;
A
#
# COMPACT_ATOMS: atom_id res chain seq x y z
N MET A 1 -30.00 -0.05 -46.09
CA MET A 1 -30.20 -0.43 -44.66
C MET A 1 -28.81 -0.47 -44.00
N LYS A 2 -28.41 0.62 -43.32
CA LYS A 2 -27.06 0.73 -42.67
C LYS A 2 -27.17 0.30 -41.25
N MET A 3 -26.56 -0.81 -40.89
CA MET A 3 -26.41 -1.25 -39.49
C MET A 3 -25.41 -0.34 -38.79
N GLY A 4 -25.92 0.44 -37.82
CA GLY A 4 -25.11 1.23 -36.93
C GLY A 4 -24.33 0.31 -35.96
N ARG A 5 -23.00 0.43 -35.97
CA ARG A 5 -22.13 -0.20 -34.99
C ARG A 5 -22.29 0.55 -33.66
N ASN A 6 -22.96 -0.08 -32.69
CA ASN A 6 -22.92 0.38 -31.31
C ASN A 6 -21.51 0.23 -30.79
N ALA A 7 -20.75 1.31 -30.79
CA ALA A 7 -19.51 1.39 -30.04
C ALA A 7 -19.88 1.43 -28.55
N THR A 8 -19.78 0.28 -27.89
CA THR A 8 -19.78 0.23 -26.42
C THR A 8 -18.54 0.97 -25.95
N ILE A 9 -18.74 2.20 -25.51
CA ILE A 9 -17.70 2.99 -24.87
C ILE A 9 -17.38 2.26 -23.56
N LEU A 10 -16.31 1.45 -23.53
CA LEU A 10 -15.69 1.02 -22.29
C LEU A 10 -15.19 2.30 -21.59
N ARG A 11 -15.99 2.79 -20.66
CA ARG A 11 -15.58 3.85 -19.76
C ARG A 11 -14.47 3.25 -18.89
N VAL A 12 -13.22 3.55 -19.23
CA VAL A 12 -12.10 3.32 -18.35
C VAL A 12 -12.39 4.14 -17.10
N MET A 13 -12.95 3.50 -16.08
CA MET A 13 -13.16 4.12 -14.79
C MET A 13 -11.76 4.42 -14.26
N ALA A 14 -11.43 5.68 -14.10
CA ALA A 14 -10.23 6.08 -13.36
C ALA A 14 -10.29 5.38 -12.00
N SER A 15 -9.17 4.80 -11.55
CA SER A 15 -9.09 4.16 -10.24
C SER A 15 -9.67 5.10 -9.18
N PRO A 16 -10.54 4.61 -8.27
CA PRO A 16 -11.16 5.47 -7.27
C PRO A 16 -10.07 6.16 -6.44
N VAL A 17 -10.17 7.48 -6.35
CA VAL A 17 -9.22 8.29 -5.59
C VAL A 17 -9.47 8.07 -4.10
N LEU A 18 -8.43 7.71 -3.36
CA LEU A 18 -8.47 7.65 -1.91
C LEU A 18 -8.56 9.08 -1.35
N GLU A 19 -9.63 9.37 -0.65
CA GLU A 19 -9.85 10.64 0.02
C GLU A 19 -9.45 10.56 1.49
N THR A 20 -9.11 11.71 2.06
CA THR A 20 -8.71 11.83 3.46
C THR A 20 -9.28 13.11 4.06
N PHE A 21 -9.42 13.17 5.38
CA PHE A 21 -9.83 14.34 6.12
C PHE A 21 -8.84 14.69 7.24
N PRO A 22 -8.82 15.92 7.77
CA PRO A 22 -7.92 16.31 8.86
C PRO A 22 -8.11 15.44 10.09
N ASN A 23 -7.01 15.00 10.71
CA ASN A 23 -7.05 14.25 11.95
C ASN A 23 -7.59 15.15 13.09
N PRO A 24 -8.70 14.77 13.77
CA PRO A 24 -9.28 15.57 14.85
C PRO A 24 -8.45 15.58 16.15
N GLY A 25 -7.47 14.68 16.27
CA GLY A 25 -6.64 14.54 17.48
C GLY A 25 -5.17 14.30 17.17
N PRO A 26 -4.48 15.17 16.37
CA PRO A 26 -3.12 14.91 15.89
C PRO A 26 -2.06 14.86 17.01
N GLN A 27 -2.36 15.38 18.18
CA GLN A 27 -1.50 15.37 19.37
C GLN A 27 -1.53 14.04 20.13
N ARG A 28 -2.36 13.07 19.71
CA ARG A 28 -2.51 11.78 20.38
C ARG A 28 -2.08 10.64 19.47
N ASP A 29 -1.51 9.61 20.06
CA ASP A 29 -1.34 8.31 19.43
C ASP A 29 -2.56 7.44 19.73
N TYR A 30 -3.57 7.52 18.87
CA TYR A 30 -4.70 6.60 18.92
C TYR A 30 -4.71 5.72 17.69
N GLU A 31 -5.22 4.53 17.84
CA GLU A 31 -5.26 3.54 16.78
C GLU A 31 -6.66 3.46 16.16
N ILE A 32 -6.71 3.45 14.84
CA ILE A 32 -7.92 3.21 14.07
C ILE A 32 -7.80 1.82 13.45
N LYS A 33 -8.81 0.97 13.71
CA LYS A 33 -8.92 -0.35 13.10
C LYS A 33 -10.15 -0.43 12.21
N ILE A 34 -9.93 -0.72 10.93
CA ILE A 34 -10.98 -0.86 9.92
C ILE A 34 -10.98 -2.33 9.46
N ARG A 35 -12.16 -2.95 9.46
CA ARG A 35 -12.35 -4.32 8.98
C ARG A 35 -13.22 -4.31 7.73
N CYS A 36 -12.75 -4.98 6.68
CA CYS A 36 -13.42 -5.07 5.38
C CYS A 36 -13.64 -6.55 5.05
N PRO A 37 -14.68 -7.19 5.63
CA PRO A 37 -14.90 -8.65 5.53
C PRO A 37 -15.43 -9.11 4.16
N GLU A 38 -15.82 -8.17 3.30
CA GLU A 38 -16.40 -8.46 1.97
C GLU A 38 -15.39 -8.23 0.83
N PHE A 39 -14.10 -8.33 1.11
CA PHE A 39 -13.08 -8.15 0.08
C PHE A 39 -13.11 -9.27 -0.94
N THR A 40 -13.06 -8.90 -2.22
CA THR A 40 -12.98 -9.84 -3.33
C THR A 40 -11.95 -9.39 -4.37
N SER A 41 -11.28 -10.36 -4.99
CA SER A 41 -10.41 -10.17 -6.15
C SER A 41 -10.53 -11.38 -7.07
N VAL A 42 -9.68 -11.48 -8.09
CA VAL A 42 -9.65 -12.63 -9.01
C VAL A 42 -8.27 -13.27 -8.95
N CYS A 43 -8.23 -14.59 -8.89
CA CYS A 43 -6.99 -15.33 -9.01
C CYS A 43 -6.40 -15.18 -10.41
N PRO A 44 -5.18 -14.63 -10.60
CA PRO A 44 -4.62 -14.40 -11.94
C PRO A 44 -4.26 -15.69 -12.68
N LYS A 45 -4.20 -16.84 -11.99
CA LYS A 45 -3.91 -18.13 -12.59
C LYS A 45 -5.16 -18.86 -13.09
N THR A 46 -6.26 -18.79 -12.33
CA THR A 46 -7.46 -19.58 -12.59
C THR A 46 -8.63 -18.76 -13.12
N GLY A 47 -8.60 -17.43 -12.95
CA GLY A 47 -9.74 -16.56 -13.24
C GLY A 47 -10.91 -16.71 -12.25
N LEU A 48 -10.76 -17.53 -11.22
CA LEU A 48 -11.80 -17.73 -10.21
C LEU A 48 -11.77 -16.60 -9.17
N PRO A 49 -12.93 -16.27 -8.57
CA PRO A 49 -12.98 -15.25 -7.53
C PRO A 49 -12.26 -15.70 -6.26
N ASP A 50 -11.55 -14.77 -5.65
CA ASP A 50 -10.96 -14.89 -4.34
C ASP A 50 -11.73 -14.02 -3.35
N PHE A 51 -11.90 -14.53 -2.13
CA PHE A 51 -12.60 -13.86 -1.04
C PHE A 51 -11.70 -13.75 0.18
N GLY A 52 -11.92 -12.74 0.98
CA GLY A 52 -11.16 -12.56 2.22
C GLY A 52 -11.61 -11.33 3.00
N GLU A 53 -10.96 -11.13 4.14
CA GLU A 53 -11.08 -9.93 4.95
C GLU A 53 -9.80 -9.10 4.84
N ILE A 54 -9.93 -7.79 4.58
CA ILE A 54 -8.83 -6.84 4.73
C ILE A 54 -9.00 -6.11 6.06
N VAL A 55 -8.00 -6.22 6.93
CA VAL A 55 -7.94 -5.50 8.20
C VAL A 55 -6.84 -4.45 8.11
N ILE A 56 -7.22 -3.18 8.26
CA ILE A 56 -6.32 -2.03 8.26
C ILE A 56 -6.26 -1.49 9.68
N THR A 57 -5.06 -1.45 10.24
CA THR A 57 -4.81 -0.89 11.58
C THR A 57 -3.77 0.20 11.45
N TYR A 58 -4.08 1.44 11.86
CA TYR A 58 -3.13 2.54 11.73
C TYR A 58 -3.26 3.59 12.83
N VAL A 59 -2.14 4.28 13.08
CA VAL A 59 -2.09 5.50 13.89
C VAL A 59 -1.96 6.68 12.93
N PRO A 60 -3.00 7.53 12.82
CA PRO A 60 -2.96 8.67 11.92
C PRO A 60 -1.94 9.71 12.38
N ASP A 61 -1.36 10.43 11.44
CA ASP A 61 -0.60 11.63 11.70
C ASP A 61 -1.50 12.86 11.50
N GLU A 62 -1.37 13.59 10.41
CA GLU A 62 -2.17 14.79 10.12
C GLU A 62 -3.53 14.46 9.47
N ARG A 63 -3.68 13.27 8.87
CA ARG A 63 -4.86 12.91 8.06
C ARG A 63 -5.39 11.52 8.40
N CYS A 64 -6.72 11.40 8.37
CA CYS A 64 -7.45 10.15 8.48
C CYS A 64 -8.01 9.73 7.11
N LEU A 65 -8.16 8.41 6.90
CA LEU A 65 -8.80 7.86 5.70
C LEU A 65 -10.30 8.11 5.71
N GLU A 66 -10.86 8.55 4.57
CA GLU A 66 -12.30 8.68 4.38
C GLU A 66 -12.89 7.32 3.96
N LEU A 67 -13.90 6.84 4.70
CA LEU A 67 -14.37 5.45 4.57
C LEU A 67 -15.18 5.18 3.31
N LYS A 68 -15.90 6.18 2.77
CA LYS A 68 -16.65 6.02 1.53
C LYS A 68 -15.68 5.84 0.35
N ALA A 69 -14.64 6.65 0.29
CA ALA A 69 -13.60 6.54 -0.74
C ALA A 69 -12.85 5.20 -0.61
N LEU A 70 -12.50 4.79 0.62
CA LEU A 70 -11.89 3.50 0.90
C LEU A 70 -12.76 2.33 0.43
N LYS A 71 -14.08 2.39 0.66
CA LYS A 71 -15.01 1.36 0.17
C LYS A 71 -14.93 1.20 -1.35
N TYR A 72 -14.98 2.29 -2.10
CA TYR A 72 -14.91 2.23 -3.57
C TYR A 72 -13.53 1.77 -4.05
N TYR A 73 -12.46 2.18 -3.39
CA TYR A 73 -11.12 1.70 -3.67
C TYR A 73 -11.01 0.18 -3.53
N LEU A 74 -11.54 -0.41 -2.46
CA LEU A 74 -11.52 -1.86 -2.26
C LEU A 74 -12.42 -2.61 -3.25
N ILE A 75 -13.58 -2.03 -3.63
CA ILE A 75 -14.48 -2.61 -4.63
C ILE A 75 -13.81 -2.71 -6.01
N ASP A 76 -12.90 -1.81 -6.36
CA ASP A 76 -12.18 -1.83 -7.64
C ASP A 76 -11.36 -3.11 -7.85
N PHE A 77 -10.95 -3.78 -6.77
CA PHE A 77 -10.23 -5.05 -6.85
C PHE A 77 -11.10 -6.24 -7.29
N ARG A 78 -12.43 -6.12 -7.20
CA ARG A 78 -13.37 -7.24 -7.42
C ARG A 78 -13.13 -8.00 -8.73
N ASN A 79 -12.77 -7.32 -9.80
CA ASN A 79 -12.54 -7.89 -11.12
C ASN A 79 -11.07 -7.88 -11.54
N ARG A 80 -10.15 -7.58 -10.62
CA ARG A 80 -8.71 -7.51 -10.90
C ARG A 80 -8.04 -8.82 -10.58
N GLY A 81 -7.31 -9.36 -11.57
CA GLY A 81 -6.41 -10.51 -11.38
C GLY A 81 -5.18 -10.09 -10.60
N ILE A 82 -5.07 -10.49 -9.32
CA ILE A 82 -3.96 -10.11 -8.45
C ILE A 82 -3.70 -11.20 -7.39
N PHE A 83 -2.42 -11.46 -7.10
CA PHE A 83 -2.04 -12.38 -6.04
C PHE A 83 -2.23 -11.76 -4.64
N TYR A 84 -2.47 -12.58 -3.63
CA TYR A 84 -2.70 -12.17 -2.23
C TYR A 84 -1.58 -11.29 -1.67
N GLU A 85 -0.34 -11.67 -1.94
CA GLU A 85 0.84 -10.92 -1.50
C GLU A 85 0.90 -9.55 -2.19
N ALA A 86 0.59 -9.50 -3.47
CA ALA A 86 0.62 -8.26 -4.24
C ALA A 86 -0.49 -7.30 -3.81
N VAL A 87 -1.73 -7.78 -3.66
CA VAL A 87 -2.86 -6.93 -3.27
C VAL A 87 -2.69 -6.36 -1.87
N THR A 88 -2.21 -7.16 -0.90
CA THR A 88 -2.01 -6.70 0.47
C THR A 88 -0.93 -5.61 0.54
N ASN A 89 0.18 -5.78 -0.19
CA ASN A 89 1.23 -4.76 -0.27
C ASN A 89 0.77 -3.51 -1.03
N GLN A 90 0.04 -3.66 -2.14
CA GLN A 90 -0.50 -2.53 -2.89
C GLN A 90 -1.46 -1.69 -2.05
N ILE A 91 -2.37 -2.33 -1.32
CA ILE A 91 -3.28 -1.63 -0.41
C ILE A 91 -2.49 -0.83 0.63
N LEU A 92 -1.46 -1.42 1.25
CA LEU A 92 -0.62 -0.70 2.21
C LEU A 92 0.03 0.53 1.57
N ASP A 93 0.68 0.36 0.42
CA ASP A 93 1.40 1.44 -0.25
C ASP A 93 0.47 2.60 -0.66
N ASP A 94 -0.70 2.27 -1.22
CA ASP A 94 -1.69 3.27 -1.66
C ASP A 94 -2.28 4.05 -0.47
N LEU A 95 -2.59 3.36 0.64
CA LEU A 95 -3.10 4.00 1.86
C LEU A 95 -2.05 4.87 2.55
N VAL A 96 -0.80 4.41 2.60
CA VAL A 96 0.32 5.19 3.13
C VAL A 96 0.55 6.45 2.29
N ALA A 97 0.49 6.34 0.96
CA ALA A 97 0.60 7.49 0.06
C ALA A 97 -0.54 8.50 0.28
N ALA A 98 -1.75 8.02 0.59
CA ALA A 98 -2.92 8.87 0.78
C ALA A 98 -2.91 9.65 2.11
N CYS A 99 -2.58 9.00 3.25
CA CYS A 99 -2.72 9.61 4.58
C CYS A 99 -1.43 9.77 5.38
N SER A 100 -0.28 9.28 4.89
CA SER A 100 1.05 9.40 5.54
C SER A 100 1.01 9.10 7.04
N PRO A 101 0.53 7.92 7.49
CA PRO A 101 0.30 7.62 8.89
C PRO A 101 1.63 7.48 9.65
N ARG A 102 1.62 7.55 11.00
CA ARG A 102 2.79 7.26 11.83
C ARG A 102 3.19 5.79 11.73
N ARG A 103 2.20 4.89 11.70
CA ARG A 103 2.36 3.47 11.43
C ARG A 103 1.08 2.92 10.80
N MET A 104 1.21 1.88 10.01
CA MET A 104 0.08 1.17 9.41
C MET A 104 0.41 -0.30 9.24
N THR A 105 -0.58 -1.15 9.52
CA THR A 105 -0.54 -2.57 9.24
C THR A 105 -1.76 -2.93 8.41
N VAL A 106 -1.55 -3.63 7.31
CA VAL A 106 -2.61 -4.22 6.50
C VAL A 106 -2.47 -5.73 6.57
N VAL A 107 -3.55 -6.39 6.96
CA VAL A 107 -3.65 -7.85 7.01
C VAL A 107 -4.71 -8.27 5.99
N GLY A 108 -4.32 -9.09 5.03
CA GLY A 108 -5.21 -9.80 4.14
C GLY A 108 -5.39 -11.23 4.65
N ASP A 109 -6.57 -11.57 5.14
CA ASP A 109 -6.94 -12.91 5.59
C ASP A 109 -7.88 -13.53 4.55
N PHE A 110 -7.34 -14.47 3.76
CA PHE A 110 -8.02 -15.01 2.58
C PHE A 110 -8.69 -16.33 2.89
N SER A 111 -9.90 -16.47 2.37
CA SER A 111 -10.73 -17.69 2.55
C SER A 111 -10.02 -18.94 2.05
N VAL A 112 -10.29 -20.04 2.72
CA VAL A 112 -9.73 -21.35 2.37
C VAL A 112 -10.08 -21.73 0.93
N ARG A 113 -9.06 -22.09 0.15
CA ARG A 113 -9.20 -22.58 -1.20
C ARG A 113 -8.29 -23.80 -1.43
N GLY A 114 -8.86 -24.90 -1.87
CA GLY A 114 -8.12 -26.15 -2.03
C GLY A 114 -7.50 -26.66 -0.72
N GLY A 115 -8.13 -26.40 0.44
CA GLY A 115 -7.62 -26.77 1.76
C GLY A 115 -6.51 -25.86 2.31
N ILE A 116 -6.16 -24.76 1.61
CA ILE A 116 -5.10 -23.83 2.01
C ILE A 116 -5.73 -22.51 2.46
N ALA A 117 -5.44 -22.10 3.69
CA ALA A 117 -5.71 -20.75 4.21
C ALA A 117 -4.44 -19.90 4.09
N THR A 118 -4.59 -18.63 3.73
CA THR A 118 -3.44 -17.72 3.56
C THR A 118 -3.72 -16.40 4.24
N THR A 119 -2.81 -15.98 5.11
CA THR A 119 -2.82 -14.65 5.71
C THR A 119 -1.54 -13.91 5.32
N VAL A 120 -1.69 -12.71 4.78
CA VAL A 120 -0.56 -11.84 4.41
C VAL A 120 -0.59 -10.60 5.28
N THR A 121 0.53 -10.27 5.91
CA THR A 121 0.67 -9.06 6.75
C THR A 121 1.74 -8.15 6.17
N ALA A 122 1.37 -6.92 5.87
CA ALA A 122 2.26 -5.87 5.42
C ALA A 122 2.29 -4.72 6.44
N VAL A 123 3.47 -4.17 6.73
CA VAL A 123 3.67 -3.18 7.80
C VAL A 123 4.45 -1.99 7.27
N TYR A 124 3.98 -0.79 7.65
CA TYR A 124 4.66 0.48 7.44
C TYR A 124 4.89 1.19 8.77
N GLU A 125 6.05 1.81 8.94
CA GLU A 125 6.39 2.68 10.07
C GLU A 125 7.15 3.91 9.55
N LYS A 126 6.65 5.09 9.88
CA LYS A 126 7.23 6.37 9.43
C LYS A 126 8.69 6.50 9.90
N GLY A 127 9.59 6.79 8.96
CA GLY A 127 11.03 6.91 9.26
C GLY A 127 11.81 5.60 9.26
N LYS A 128 11.17 4.44 9.20
CA LYS A 128 11.86 3.16 9.01
C LYS A 128 11.82 2.73 7.54
N ALA A 129 12.98 2.43 6.96
CA ALA A 129 13.04 1.79 5.66
C ALA A 129 12.42 0.38 5.74
N PRO A 130 11.66 -0.08 4.72
CA PRO A 130 11.14 -1.45 4.68
C PRO A 130 12.27 -2.46 4.93
N ALA A 131 12.07 -3.38 5.88
CA ALA A 131 13.10 -4.32 6.36
C ALA A 131 13.80 -5.13 5.24
N ALA A 132 13.10 -5.39 4.13
CA ALA A 132 13.63 -6.10 2.96
C ALA A 132 14.60 -5.26 2.12
N ARG A 133 14.39 -3.93 2.05
CA ARG A 133 15.26 -3.01 1.29
C ARG A 133 16.58 -2.77 2.01
N ALA A 134 16.55 -2.72 3.35
CA ALA A 134 17.76 -2.59 4.18
C ALA A 134 18.68 -3.80 4.01
N ARG A 135 18.13 -5.02 3.93
CA ARG A 135 18.92 -6.25 3.76
C ARG A 135 19.52 -6.38 2.36
N ARG A 136 18.79 -6.00 1.30
CA ARG A 136 19.33 -6.03 -0.08
C ARG A 136 20.39 -4.97 -0.29
N GLY A 137 20.20 -3.75 0.19
CA GLY A 137 21.19 -2.68 0.10
C GLY A 137 22.48 -2.96 0.86
N ALA A 138 22.39 -3.60 2.03
CA ALA A 138 23.57 -4.01 2.81
C ALA A 138 24.31 -5.19 2.15
N ALA A 139 23.59 -6.19 1.64
CA ALA A 139 24.19 -7.34 0.94
C ALA A 139 24.83 -6.94 -0.40
N GLU A 140 24.21 -6.03 -1.15
CA GLU A 140 24.74 -5.49 -2.40
C GLU A 140 25.99 -4.65 -2.18
N ARG A 141 26.00 -3.77 -1.18
CA ARG A 141 27.19 -2.97 -0.79
C ARG A 141 28.34 -3.84 -0.29
N ALA A 142 28.04 -4.90 0.44
CA ALA A 142 29.04 -5.87 0.88
C ALA A 142 29.63 -6.66 -0.29
N ARG A 143 28.82 -7.00 -1.31
CA ARG A 143 29.31 -7.66 -2.53
C ARG A 143 30.15 -6.74 -3.42
N LEU A 144 29.87 -5.45 -3.44
CA LEU A 144 30.57 -4.46 -4.29
C LEU A 144 31.77 -3.82 -3.57
N GLY A 145 32.07 -4.18 -2.33
CA GLY A 145 33.22 -3.65 -1.58
C GLY A 145 33.16 -2.14 -1.30
N VAL A 146 31.96 -1.52 -1.40
CA VAL A 146 31.79 -0.08 -1.18
C VAL A 146 31.57 0.18 0.30
N GLY A 147 32.64 0.60 0.99
CA GLY A 147 32.58 1.07 2.37
C GLY A 147 31.75 2.37 2.52
N PRO A 148 31.39 2.77 3.76
CA PRO A 148 30.61 3.97 4.02
C PRO A 148 31.37 5.20 3.53
N GLN A 149 30.76 5.98 2.63
CA GLN A 149 31.30 7.24 2.17
C GLN A 149 31.33 8.24 3.34
N ALA A 150 32.52 8.56 3.82
CA ALA A 150 32.72 9.66 4.76
C ALA A 150 32.38 10.99 4.06
N HIS A 151 31.38 11.71 4.57
CA HIS A 151 31.07 13.05 4.14
C HIS A 151 32.26 13.96 4.47
N GLY A 152 33.05 14.31 3.44
CA GLY A 152 34.14 15.24 3.55
C GLY A 152 33.67 16.62 4.01
N LYS A 153 34.13 17.03 5.20
CA LYS A 153 34.01 18.41 5.68
C LYS A 153 34.75 19.32 4.69
N LYS A 154 34.03 20.20 4.00
CA LYS A 154 34.62 21.32 3.25
C LYS A 154 35.35 22.24 4.23
N ARG A 155 36.69 22.24 4.17
CA ARG A 155 37.51 23.27 4.83
C ARG A 155 37.39 24.53 4.02
N THR A 156 36.72 25.57 4.56
CA THR A 156 36.81 26.93 4.11
C THR A 156 38.18 27.49 4.49
N GLY A 157 39.05 27.63 3.49
CA GLY A 157 40.32 28.33 3.64
C GLY A 157 40.06 29.86 3.64
N PHE A 158 40.41 30.49 4.74
CA PHE A 158 40.47 31.93 4.89
C PHE A 158 41.82 32.41 4.29
N ILE A 159 41.79 33.17 3.20
CA ILE A 159 42.96 33.89 2.69
C ILE A 159 42.92 35.31 3.25
N LYS A 160 43.91 35.63 4.10
CA LYS A 160 44.23 37.03 4.48
C LYS A 160 45.04 37.68 3.37
N LYS A 161 44.65 38.87 2.97
CA LYS A 161 45.49 40.03 2.60
C LYS A 161 44.82 41.31 3.09
#